data_eadc109580de30e9c5c97bd13badc273
#
_entry.id   eadc109580de30e9c5c97bd13badc273
#
_cell.length_a   1.000
_cell.length_b   1.000
_cell.length_c   1.000
_cell.angle_alpha   90.00
_cell.angle_beta   90.00
_cell.angle_gamma   90.00
#
_symmetry.space_group_name_H-M   'P 1'
#
loop_
_entity.id
_entity.type
_entity.pdbx_description
1 polymer ?
#
loop_
_entity_poly.entity_id
_entity_poly.type
_entity_poly.pdbx_seq_one_letter_code
_entity_poly.pdbx_strand_id
1 'polypeptide(L)'
;IEVGTYDPFYVHDGFERNDTLYVGHIYDGFFSIVNVADKANPVLLATQSTPNFFTHNIWPSANGQVVYTTDEISGAYVASYDISDLQQITPLDKVQSAQGTFVIPHNVHVKGDYLVTSYYSDGVVIHDAHDPENLIKLGSFDTYPGQTPGFDGCWGVYPFFPSNKAVAADITKGLFFLQVQYAQAAALTGVVKNLLTGAVLEQASVSITGAAMNELTNSAGIYKTGMSQSGNYTLTVNKPGYYPQTQTVNLIAGQTVIKNVNLLPIPPYQLQINVYEEGTNIPLSNVQIELKHPQIIHSGLTNG
;
A
#
# COMPACT_ATOMS: atom_id res chain seq x y z
N ILE A 1 19.67 -32.41 18.78
CA ILE A 1 18.67 -32.70 19.81
C ILE A 1 17.58 -31.64 19.65
N GLU A 2 16.36 -32.10 19.34
CA GLU A 2 15.17 -31.26 19.38
C GLU A 2 14.90 -30.80 20.82
N VAL A 3 14.56 -29.53 21.00
CA VAL A 3 14.28 -28.96 22.34
C VAL A 3 12.83 -28.47 22.46
N GLY A 4 12.11 -28.34 21.36
CA GLY A 4 10.72 -27.95 21.30
C GLY A 4 10.24 -27.78 19.86
N THR A 5 8.92 -27.64 19.68
CA THR A 5 8.26 -27.53 18.39
C THR A 5 7.17 -26.46 18.46
N TYR A 6 7.00 -25.70 17.39
CA TYR A 6 5.85 -24.82 17.16
C TYR A 6 5.24 -25.16 15.81
N ASP A 7 4.11 -25.86 15.81
CA ASP A 7 3.49 -26.45 14.63
C ASP A 7 1.95 -26.28 14.54
N PRO A 8 1.34 -25.24 15.18
CA PRO A 8 -0.11 -25.07 15.06
C PRO A 8 -0.55 -24.71 13.63
N PHE A 9 0.36 -24.14 12.82
CA PHE A 9 0.11 -23.73 11.44
C PHE A 9 1.36 -24.02 10.60
N TYR A 10 1.20 -24.10 9.27
CA TYR A 10 2.34 -24.20 8.36
C TYR A 10 3.18 -22.91 8.43
N VAL A 11 4.44 -23.04 8.80
CA VAL A 11 5.42 -21.95 8.82
C VAL A 11 6.13 -21.89 7.47
N HIS A 12 6.00 -20.78 6.75
CA HIS A 12 6.69 -20.59 5.48
C HIS A 12 8.04 -19.90 5.67
N ASP A 13 8.04 -18.76 6.35
CA ASP A 13 9.24 -17.99 6.67
C ASP A 13 9.13 -17.38 8.07
N GLY A 14 10.25 -17.04 8.67
CA GLY A 14 10.25 -16.49 10.01
C GLY A 14 11.53 -15.75 10.35
N PHE A 15 11.40 -14.82 11.28
CA PHE A 15 12.50 -14.03 11.84
C PHE A 15 12.45 -14.08 13.36
N GLU A 16 13.59 -14.33 13.99
CA GLU A 16 13.69 -14.33 15.45
C GLU A 16 14.51 -13.14 15.94
N ARG A 17 14.04 -12.49 16.99
CA ARG A 17 14.79 -11.50 17.74
C ARG A 17 14.30 -11.40 19.19
N ASN A 18 15.25 -11.47 20.13
CA ASN A 18 14.98 -11.30 21.57
C ASN A 18 13.90 -12.28 22.09
N ASP A 19 14.05 -13.55 21.81
CA ASP A 19 13.12 -14.61 22.19
C ASP A 19 11.68 -14.41 21.66
N THR A 20 11.52 -13.62 20.62
CA THR A 20 10.27 -13.44 19.90
C THR A 20 10.45 -13.89 18.44
N LEU A 21 9.64 -14.86 18.04
CA LEU A 21 9.58 -15.34 16.68
C LEU A 21 8.43 -14.68 15.94
N TYR A 22 8.73 -14.10 14.80
CA TYR A 22 7.79 -13.50 13.84
C TYR A 22 7.66 -14.46 12.67
N VAL A 23 6.44 -14.90 12.34
CA VAL A 23 6.22 -16.01 11.43
C VAL A 23 5.21 -15.66 10.35
N GLY A 24 5.56 -15.92 9.10
CA GLY A 24 4.64 -15.85 7.96
C GLY A 24 3.98 -17.23 7.69
N HIS A 25 2.65 -17.23 7.57
CA HIS A 25 1.83 -18.40 7.25
C HIS A 25 1.20 -18.21 5.87
N ILE A 26 1.95 -18.58 4.82
CA ILE A 26 1.62 -18.23 3.45
C ILE A 26 0.26 -18.76 2.99
N TYR A 27 -0.08 -20.00 3.36
CA TYR A 27 -1.35 -20.62 2.95
C TYR A 27 -2.54 -20.20 3.83
N ASP A 28 -2.26 -19.76 5.06
CA ASP A 28 -3.28 -19.31 6.00
C ASP A 28 -3.54 -17.80 5.89
N GLY A 29 -2.62 -17.05 5.23
CA GLY A 29 -2.80 -15.63 4.90
C GLY A 29 -2.67 -14.66 6.08
N PHE A 30 -1.91 -15.04 7.10
CA PHE A 30 -1.63 -14.20 8.27
C PHE A 30 -0.20 -14.38 8.78
N PHE A 31 0.23 -13.47 9.64
CA PHE A 31 1.44 -13.67 10.44
C PHE A 31 1.11 -13.96 11.90
N SER A 32 2.03 -14.62 12.60
CA SER A 32 2.00 -14.77 14.04
C SER A 32 3.24 -14.20 14.73
N ILE A 33 3.04 -13.78 15.99
CA ILE A 33 4.09 -13.40 16.92
C ILE A 33 4.08 -14.42 18.05
N VAL A 34 5.23 -15.06 18.30
CA VAL A 34 5.36 -16.19 19.19
C VAL A 34 6.48 -15.90 20.19
N ASN A 35 6.21 -16.07 21.48
CA ASN A 35 7.23 -16.05 22.51
C ASN A 35 7.94 -17.40 22.52
N VAL A 36 9.24 -17.39 22.33
CA VAL A 36 10.11 -18.56 22.32
C VAL A 36 11.22 -18.47 23.39
N ALA A 37 11.01 -17.70 24.46
CA ALA A 37 11.94 -17.64 25.60
C ALA A 37 12.13 -19.03 26.19
N ASP A 38 11.05 -19.77 26.41
CA ASP A 38 11.08 -21.21 26.63
C ASP A 38 10.92 -21.97 25.31
N LYS A 39 12.02 -22.43 24.76
CA LYS A 39 12.03 -23.12 23.47
C LYS A 39 11.32 -24.49 23.49
N ALA A 40 11.12 -25.07 24.69
CA ALA A 40 10.37 -26.30 24.86
C ALA A 40 8.85 -26.06 24.84
N ASN A 41 8.41 -24.84 25.15
CA ASN A 41 7.00 -24.46 25.24
C ASN A 41 6.77 -23.09 24.56
N PRO A 42 6.84 -23.00 23.22
CA PRO A 42 6.51 -21.76 22.50
C PRO A 42 5.08 -21.31 22.76
N VAL A 43 4.85 -20.00 22.92
CA VAL A 43 3.54 -19.42 23.22
C VAL A 43 3.13 -18.46 22.12
N LEU A 44 2.02 -18.73 21.45
CA LEU A 44 1.40 -17.78 20.52
C LEU A 44 0.92 -16.55 21.28
N LEU A 45 1.40 -15.37 20.87
CA LEU A 45 1.03 -14.09 21.45
C LEU A 45 -0.06 -13.37 20.67
N ALA A 46 0.06 -13.34 19.33
CA ALA A 46 -0.87 -12.65 18.46
C ALA A 46 -0.82 -13.19 17.03
N THR A 47 -1.90 -12.92 16.26
CA THR A 47 -1.99 -13.15 14.82
C THR A 47 -2.62 -11.95 14.13
N GLN A 48 -2.26 -11.69 12.87
CA GLN A 48 -2.86 -10.64 12.05
C GLN A 48 -2.84 -11.05 10.57
N SER A 49 -3.98 -10.95 9.90
CA SER A 49 -4.07 -11.18 8.45
C SER A 49 -3.38 -10.07 7.65
N THR A 50 -2.81 -10.44 6.50
CA THR A 50 -2.18 -9.52 5.56
C THR A 50 -3.11 -9.12 4.41
N PRO A 51 -2.81 -8.05 3.63
CA PRO A 51 -3.73 -7.48 2.67
C PRO A 51 -4.20 -8.44 1.56
N ASN A 52 -3.33 -9.36 1.14
CA ASN A 52 -3.61 -10.31 0.06
C ASN A 52 -3.75 -11.76 0.55
N PHE A 53 -3.72 -11.98 1.85
CA PHE A 53 -3.87 -13.31 2.46
C PHE A 53 -2.89 -14.35 1.91
N PHE A 54 -1.63 -13.95 1.70
CA PHE A 54 -0.58 -14.82 1.19
C PHE A 54 0.78 -14.49 1.84
N THR A 55 0.79 -14.47 3.17
CA THR A 55 1.88 -13.93 4.00
C THR A 55 3.15 -14.75 3.86
N HIS A 56 4.09 -14.23 3.09
CA HIS A 56 5.35 -14.89 2.81
C HIS A 56 6.41 -14.60 3.87
N ASN A 57 6.70 -13.30 4.09
CA ASN A 57 7.80 -12.86 4.94
C ASN A 57 7.32 -11.79 5.93
N ILE A 58 8.00 -11.72 7.08
CA ILE A 58 7.76 -10.72 8.11
C ILE A 58 9.08 -10.29 8.74
N TRP A 59 9.26 -8.99 8.97
CA TRP A 59 10.44 -8.41 9.60
C TRP A 59 10.09 -7.26 10.55
N PRO A 60 10.55 -7.30 11.83
CA PRO A 60 10.27 -6.22 12.78
C PRO A 60 11.20 -5.01 12.60
N SER A 61 10.68 -3.82 12.92
CA SER A 61 11.44 -2.59 13.08
C SER A 61 12.49 -2.72 14.20
N ALA A 62 13.48 -1.84 14.21
CA ALA A 62 14.58 -1.91 15.20
C ALA A 62 14.09 -1.84 16.66
N ASN A 63 13.05 -1.06 16.93
CA ASN A 63 12.43 -0.92 18.26
C ASN A 63 11.40 -2.02 18.59
N GLY A 64 11.05 -2.88 17.61
CA GLY A 64 10.08 -3.96 17.79
C GLY A 64 8.62 -3.51 17.93
N GLN A 65 8.29 -2.26 17.59
CA GLN A 65 6.91 -1.74 17.68
C GLN A 65 6.14 -1.85 16.37
N VAL A 66 6.84 -2.06 15.27
CA VAL A 66 6.25 -2.21 13.94
C VAL A 66 6.78 -3.47 13.28
N VAL A 67 5.96 -4.16 12.53
CA VAL A 67 6.39 -5.21 11.61
C VAL A 67 6.04 -4.86 10.18
N TYR A 68 6.84 -5.36 9.27
CA TYR A 68 6.63 -5.24 7.82
C TYR A 68 6.49 -6.63 7.23
N THR A 69 5.52 -6.79 6.32
CA THR A 69 5.21 -8.09 5.69
C THR A 69 5.21 -7.98 4.18
N THR A 70 5.39 -9.13 3.53
CA THR A 70 5.12 -9.28 2.10
C THR A 70 4.10 -10.40 1.88
N ASP A 71 3.19 -10.18 0.94
CA ASP A 71 2.35 -11.25 0.38
C ASP A 71 2.93 -11.67 -0.97
N GLU A 72 3.34 -12.93 -1.13
CA GLU A 72 4.01 -13.41 -2.36
C GLU A 72 3.01 -13.81 -3.43
N ILE A 73 2.23 -12.85 -3.88
CA ILE A 73 1.25 -13.03 -4.95
C ILE A 73 1.25 -11.84 -5.88
N SER A 74 0.77 -12.03 -7.11
CA SER A 74 0.74 -11.00 -8.16
C SER A 74 0.01 -9.73 -7.71
N GLY A 75 0.68 -8.59 -7.81
CA GLY A 75 0.13 -7.29 -7.45
C GLY A 75 -0.05 -7.07 -5.94
N ALA A 76 0.61 -7.85 -5.12
CA ALA A 76 0.53 -7.72 -3.66
C ALA A 76 1.37 -6.57 -3.11
N TYR A 77 1.32 -6.41 -1.80
CA TYR A 77 1.89 -5.27 -1.07
C TYR A 77 3.05 -5.68 -0.15
N VAL A 78 3.93 -4.73 0.09
CA VAL A 78 4.64 -4.62 1.36
C VAL A 78 3.73 -3.84 2.31
N ALA A 79 3.47 -4.34 3.50
CA ALA A 79 2.57 -3.71 4.46
C ALA A 79 3.22 -3.53 5.83
N SER A 80 2.82 -2.49 6.56
CA SER A 80 3.28 -2.16 7.91
C SER A 80 2.15 -2.31 8.93
N TYR A 81 2.51 -2.74 10.15
CA TYR A 81 1.56 -2.93 11.25
C TYR A 81 2.17 -2.45 12.56
N ASP A 82 1.41 -1.68 13.33
CA ASP A 82 1.73 -1.40 14.73
C ASP A 82 1.43 -2.64 15.57
N ILE A 83 2.47 -3.13 16.25
CA ILE A 83 2.43 -4.28 17.16
C ILE A 83 2.80 -3.89 18.60
N SER A 84 2.76 -2.62 18.92
CA SER A 84 3.03 -2.13 20.29
C SER A 84 2.03 -2.64 21.31
N ASP A 85 0.79 -2.90 20.87
CA ASP A 85 -0.24 -3.64 21.61
C ASP A 85 -0.63 -4.90 20.83
N LEU A 86 -0.16 -6.05 21.30
CA LEU A 86 -0.46 -7.35 20.67
C LEU A 86 -1.92 -7.78 20.81
N GLN A 87 -2.72 -7.12 21.67
CA GLN A 87 -4.16 -7.36 21.76
C GLN A 87 -4.93 -6.58 20.67
N GLN A 88 -4.29 -5.57 20.08
CA GLN A 88 -4.89 -4.72 19.05
C GLN A 88 -3.87 -4.32 17.99
N ILE A 89 -3.40 -5.28 17.19
CA ILE A 89 -2.52 -5.01 16.06
C ILE A 89 -3.25 -4.12 15.05
N THR A 90 -2.61 -3.00 14.66
CA THR A 90 -3.22 -2.01 13.76
C THR A 90 -2.48 -1.96 12.44
N PRO A 91 -3.13 -2.22 11.29
CA PRO A 91 -2.56 -1.93 9.98
C PRO A 91 -2.28 -0.43 9.84
N LEU A 92 -1.09 -0.08 9.38
CA LEU A 92 -0.64 1.31 9.24
C LEU A 92 -0.67 1.77 7.78
N ASP A 93 0.10 1.11 6.92
CA ASP A 93 0.22 1.45 5.50
C ASP A 93 0.55 0.21 4.66
N LYS A 94 0.42 0.35 3.34
CA LYS A 94 0.82 -0.68 2.37
C LYS A 94 1.24 -0.04 1.05
N VAL A 95 2.30 -0.57 0.46
CA VAL A 95 2.89 -0.02 -0.76
C VAL A 95 3.21 -1.13 -1.78
N GLN A 96 3.09 -0.80 -3.05
CA GLN A 96 3.60 -1.61 -4.17
C GLN A 96 4.85 -0.97 -4.77
N SER A 97 5.66 -1.73 -5.47
CA SER A 97 6.76 -1.17 -6.27
C SER A 97 6.25 -0.18 -7.32
N ALA A 98 5.19 -0.55 -8.03
CA ALA A 98 4.44 0.35 -8.91
C ALA A 98 3.00 -0.16 -9.03
N GLN A 99 2.03 0.73 -8.85
CA GLN A 99 0.61 0.38 -8.87
C GLN A 99 0.18 -0.20 -10.23
N GLY A 100 -0.50 -1.35 -10.19
CA GLY A 100 -1.08 -1.98 -11.37
C GLY A 100 -0.09 -2.74 -12.26
N THR A 101 1.15 -2.94 -11.81
CA THR A 101 2.17 -3.68 -12.58
C THR A 101 2.14 -5.19 -12.35
N PHE A 102 1.39 -5.66 -11.38
CA PHE A 102 1.26 -7.08 -11.03
C PHE A 102 2.56 -7.77 -10.60
N VAL A 103 3.59 -7.02 -10.25
CA VAL A 103 4.86 -7.54 -9.70
C VAL A 103 4.64 -8.16 -8.33
N ILE A 104 5.54 -9.06 -7.95
CA ILE A 104 5.39 -9.90 -6.76
C ILE A 104 6.48 -9.51 -5.75
N PRO A 105 6.13 -9.02 -4.54
CA PRO A 105 7.10 -8.85 -3.45
C PRO A 105 7.45 -10.22 -2.85
N HIS A 106 8.72 -10.43 -2.52
CA HIS A 106 9.20 -11.68 -1.92
C HIS A 106 9.65 -11.46 -0.47
N ASN A 107 10.90 -11.04 -0.23
CA ASN A 107 11.41 -10.80 1.11
C ASN A 107 11.65 -9.33 1.39
N VAL A 108 11.06 -8.80 2.47
CA VAL A 108 11.36 -7.48 3.02
C VAL A 108 12.39 -7.60 4.14
N HIS A 109 13.41 -6.75 4.10
CA HIS A 109 14.41 -6.59 5.15
C HIS A 109 14.36 -5.16 5.68
N VAL A 110 14.42 -4.99 7.01
CA VAL A 110 14.47 -3.68 7.65
C VAL A 110 15.91 -3.31 7.96
N LYS A 111 16.40 -2.21 7.38
CA LYS A 111 17.72 -1.62 7.67
C LYS A 111 17.58 -0.19 8.16
N GLY A 112 17.61 0.01 9.49
CA GLY A 112 17.24 1.27 10.11
C GLY A 112 15.77 1.59 9.80
N ASP A 113 15.53 2.75 9.21
CA ASP A 113 14.19 3.20 8.81
C ASP A 113 13.92 2.96 7.31
N TYR A 114 14.59 1.98 6.71
CA TYR A 114 14.43 1.65 5.29
C TYR A 114 14.03 0.19 5.12
N LEU A 115 13.12 -0.05 4.19
CA LEU A 115 12.77 -1.37 3.71
C LEU A 115 13.53 -1.67 2.43
N VAL A 116 14.22 -2.80 2.40
CA VAL A 116 14.91 -3.31 1.22
C VAL A 116 14.26 -4.62 0.84
N THR A 117 13.55 -4.62 -0.26
CA THR A 117 12.67 -5.73 -0.65
C THR A 117 13.12 -6.33 -1.98
N SER A 118 13.21 -7.66 -2.06
CA SER A 118 13.30 -8.38 -3.32
C SER A 118 11.89 -8.49 -3.94
N TYR A 119 11.78 -8.12 -5.23
CA TYR A 119 10.51 -7.97 -5.94
C TYR A 119 10.50 -8.75 -7.26
N TYR A 120 11.07 -9.94 -7.27
CA TYR A 120 11.19 -10.77 -8.48
C TYR A 120 11.53 -9.94 -9.72
N SER A 121 10.59 -9.79 -10.68
CA SER A 121 10.78 -9.08 -11.94
C SER A 121 11.06 -7.58 -11.82
N ASP A 122 10.76 -6.95 -10.68
CA ASP A 122 11.12 -5.55 -10.41
C ASP A 122 12.49 -5.37 -9.72
N GLY A 123 13.16 -6.50 -9.42
CA GLY A 123 14.48 -6.50 -8.84
C GLY A 123 14.49 -6.15 -7.36
N VAL A 124 15.35 -5.19 -6.96
CA VAL A 124 15.43 -4.68 -5.59
C VAL A 124 14.69 -3.36 -5.49
N VAL A 125 13.77 -3.24 -4.53
CA VAL A 125 13.02 -2.01 -4.28
C VAL A 125 13.31 -1.50 -2.87
N ILE A 126 13.50 -0.19 -2.73
CA ILE A 126 13.77 0.46 -1.45
C ILE A 126 12.63 1.41 -1.13
N HIS A 127 12.09 1.29 0.10
CA HIS A 127 11.13 2.24 0.64
C HIS A 127 11.68 2.93 1.89
N ASP A 128 11.32 4.19 2.03
CA ASP A 128 11.45 4.94 3.28
C ASP A 128 10.30 4.54 4.20
N ALA A 129 10.63 4.21 5.45
CA ALA A 129 9.71 3.82 6.51
C ALA A 129 9.97 4.62 7.80
N HIS A 130 10.54 5.84 7.72
CA HIS A 130 10.67 6.75 8.86
C HIS A 130 9.30 7.07 9.48
N ASP A 131 8.26 7.18 8.66
CA ASP A 131 6.87 7.14 9.08
C ASP A 131 6.26 5.83 8.58
N PRO A 132 6.03 4.84 9.46
CA PRO A 132 5.46 3.56 9.06
C PRO A 132 3.99 3.64 8.61
N GLU A 133 3.34 4.78 8.80
CA GLU A 133 2.02 5.10 8.24
C GLU A 133 2.11 5.77 6.85
N ASN A 134 3.32 5.87 6.27
CA ASN A 134 3.56 6.52 4.98
C ASN A 134 4.81 5.94 4.30
N LEU A 135 4.69 4.75 3.75
CA LEU A 135 5.79 4.06 3.08
C LEU A 135 6.03 4.69 1.69
N ILE A 136 7.22 5.26 1.47
CA ILE A 136 7.51 5.97 0.24
C ILE A 136 8.60 5.25 -0.56
N LYS A 137 8.32 4.90 -1.82
CA LYS A 137 9.34 4.32 -2.70
C LYS A 137 10.45 5.32 -2.97
N LEU A 138 11.69 4.95 -2.64
CA LEU A 138 12.90 5.74 -2.89
C LEU A 138 13.52 5.44 -4.25
N GLY A 139 13.50 4.18 -4.64
CA GLY A 139 14.09 3.73 -5.89
C GLY A 139 14.07 2.22 -6.04
N SER A 140 14.55 1.75 -7.18
CA SER A 140 14.66 0.33 -7.47
C SER A 140 15.84 0.07 -8.41
N PHE A 141 16.32 -1.17 -8.40
CA PHE A 141 17.26 -1.69 -9.39
C PHE A 141 16.70 -2.97 -9.97
N ASP A 142 16.29 -2.92 -11.23
CA ASP A 142 15.75 -4.07 -11.95
C ASP A 142 16.89 -5.02 -12.34
N THR A 143 16.87 -6.23 -11.82
CA THR A 143 17.81 -7.31 -12.14
C THR A 143 17.39 -8.14 -13.35
N TYR A 144 16.12 -7.98 -13.81
CA TYR A 144 15.49 -8.82 -14.84
C TYR A 144 14.77 -7.99 -15.92
N PRO A 145 15.44 -7.00 -16.55
CA PRO A 145 14.81 -5.99 -17.37
C PRO A 145 14.13 -6.58 -18.62
N GLY A 146 12.98 -5.99 -18.97
CA GLY A 146 12.24 -6.31 -20.18
C GLY A 146 11.43 -7.60 -20.10
N GLN A 147 11.26 -8.18 -18.92
CA GLN A 147 10.44 -9.38 -18.72
C GLN A 147 9.05 -9.05 -18.18
N THR A 148 8.13 -9.97 -18.36
CA THR A 148 6.78 -9.86 -17.79
C THR A 148 6.80 -10.16 -16.29
N PRO A 149 5.89 -9.59 -15.49
CA PRO A 149 5.74 -9.94 -14.09
C PRO A 149 5.56 -11.45 -13.88
N GLY A 150 6.25 -11.99 -12.86
CA GLY A 150 6.22 -13.41 -12.54
C GLY A 150 7.20 -13.74 -11.42
N PHE A 151 7.48 -15.03 -11.21
CA PHE A 151 8.38 -15.55 -10.19
C PHE A 151 9.83 -15.69 -10.64
N ASP A 152 10.23 -14.99 -11.70
CA ASP A 152 11.62 -14.85 -12.14
C ASP A 152 12.20 -13.51 -11.74
N GLY A 153 13.53 -13.41 -11.66
CA GLY A 153 14.23 -12.18 -11.30
C GLY A 153 14.78 -12.22 -9.88
N CYS A 154 14.69 -11.13 -9.13
CA CYS A 154 15.27 -10.98 -7.80
C CYS A 154 14.51 -11.78 -6.74
N TRP A 155 15.04 -12.94 -6.39
CA TRP A 155 14.48 -13.81 -5.35
C TRP A 155 14.88 -13.38 -3.94
N GLY A 156 16.09 -12.83 -3.75
CA GLY A 156 16.59 -12.43 -2.44
C GLY A 156 17.48 -11.21 -2.48
N VAL A 157 17.52 -10.47 -1.38
CA VAL A 157 18.44 -9.34 -1.18
C VAL A 157 19.02 -9.36 0.23
N TYR A 158 20.31 -9.11 0.36
CA TYR A 158 20.98 -8.95 1.66
C TYR A 158 21.53 -7.52 1.79
N PRO A 159 20.95 -6.64 2.60
CA PRO A 159 21.31 -5.22 2.69
C PRO A 159 22.25 -4.87 3.85
N PHE A 160 22.68 -5.84 4.68
CA PHE A 160 23.30 -5.56 5.99
C PHE A 160 24.82 -5.34 5.97
N PHE A 161 25.42 -5.11 4.80
CA PHE A 161 26.83 -4.74 4.76
C PHE A 161 27.08 -3.33 5.35
N PRO A 162 28.17 -3.13 6.13
CA PRO A 162 28.47 -1.84 6.74
C PRO A 162 28.70 -0.70 5.73
N SER A 163 29.10 -1.05 4.49
CA SER A 163 29.42 -0.11 3.41
C SER A 163 28.21 0.42 2.64
N ASN A 164 26.99 0.24 3.14
CA ASN A 164 25.74 0.54 2.42
C ASN A 164 25.63 -0.16 1.06
N LYS A 165 26.28 -1.32 0.94
CA LYS A 165 26.09 -2.20 -0.19
C LYS A 165 24.98 -3.20 0.10
N ALA A 166 24.36 -3.68 -0.97
CA ALA A 166 23.45 -4.81 -0.93
C ALA A 166 23.90 -5.85 -1.97
N VAL A 167 23.59 -7.11 -1.71
CA VAL A 167 23.72 -8.18 -2.69
C VAL A 167 22.33 -8.68 -3.02
N ALA A 168 21.99 -8.66 -4.30
CA ALA A 168 20.75 -9.22 -4.82
C ALA A 168 21.03 -10.52 -5.54
N ALA A 169 20.22 -11.54 -5.26
CA ALA A 169 20.27 -12.84 -5.92
C ALA A 169 19.11 -12.94 -6.92
N ASP A 170 19.45 -13.00 -8.19
CA ASP A 170 18.50 -13.21 -9.27
C ASP A 170 18.51 -14.69 -9.69
N ILE A 171 17.33 -15.27 -9.89
CA ILE A 171 17.17 -16.71 -10.22
C ILE A 171 17.91 -17.09 -11.49
N THR A 172 17.94 -16.19 -12.48
CA THR A 172 18.49 -16.48 -13.82
C THR A 172 19.78 -15.73 -14.12
N LYS A 173 20.05 -14.61 -13.44
CA LYS A 173 21.15 -13.70 -13.75
C LYS A 173 22.30 -13.77 -12.74
N GLY A 174 22.12 -14.46 -11.61
CA GLY A 174 23.13 -14.62 -10.57
C GLY A 174 23.14 -13.46 -9.56
N LEU A 175 24.30 -13.01 -9.13
CA LEU A 175 24.46 -12.04 -8.06
C LEU A 175 24.77 -10.63 -8.57
N PHE A 176 24.05 -9.66 -8.05
CA PHE A 176 24.29 -8.23 -8.26
C PHE A 176 24.82 -7.58 -6.99
N PHE A 177 25.88 -6.80 -7.09
CA PHE A 177 26.43 -6.01 -6.00
C PHE A 177 26.04 -4.56 -6.20
N LEU A 178 25.16 -4.07 -5.32
CA LEU A 178 24.54 -2.77 -5.44
C LEU A 178 25.11 -1.79 -4.41
N GLN A 179 25.38 -0.55 -4.80
CA GLN A 179 25.61 0.55 -3.88
C GLN A 179 24.27 1.24 -3.61
N VAL A 180 23.83 1.22 -2.37
CA VAL A 180 22.56 1.83 -1.97
C VAL A 180 22.81 3.21 -1.37
N GLN A 181 22.04 4.20 -1.81
CA GLN A 181 21.98 5.53 -1.20
C GLN A 181 20.69 5.61 -0.36
N TYR A 182 20.85 5.50 0.94
CA TYR A 182 19.74 5.68 1.88
C TYR A 182 19.55 7.17 2.13
N ALA A 183 18.44 7.71 1.67
CA ALA A 183 18.05 9.11 1.85
C ALA A 183 16.58 9.17 2.26
N GLN A 184 16.27 10.06 3.21
CA GLN A 184 14.89 10.24 3.64
C GLN A 184 14.06 10.87 2.51
N ALA A 185 12.84 10.38 2.32
CA ALA A 185 11.90 10.86 1.32
C ALA A 185 11.40 12.28 1.61
N ALA A 186 10.78 12.89 0.62
CA ALA A 186 10.03 14.13 0.73
C ALA A 186 8.55 13.80 0.94
N ALA A 187 8.09 13.80 2.18
CA ALA A 187 6.74 13.39 2.56
C ALA A 187 5.71 14.52 2.38
N LEU A 188 4.48 14.14 2.08
CA LEU A 188 3.33 15.03 1.97
C LEU A 188 2.14 14.45 2.73
N THR A 189 1.50 15.27 3.53
CA THR A 189 0.23 14.93 4.19
C THR A 189 -0.75 16.07 4.10
N GLY A 190 -2.01 15.81 4.38
CA GLY A 190 -3.03 16.86 4.45
C GLY A 190 -4.41 16.29 4.66
N VAL A 191 -5.39 17.21 4.76
CA VAL A 191 -6.80 16.86 4.94
C VAL A 191 -7.58 17.33 3.73
N VAL A 192 -8.44 16.48 3.19
CA VAL A 192 -9.38 16.83 2.12
C VAL A 192 -10.75 17.12 2.74
N LYS A 193 -11.32 18.29 2.39
CA LYS A 193 -12.61 18.77 2.93
C LYS A 193 -13.56 19.23 1.82
N ASN A 194 -14.83 19.17 2.12
CA ASN A 194 -15.86 19.86 1.34
C ASN A 194 -15.73 21.38 1.53
N LEU A 195 -15.56 22.10 0.44
CA LEU A 195 -15.36 23.57 0.47
C LEU A 195 -16.54 24.33 1.09
N LEU A 196 -17.77 23.84 0.93
CA LEU A 196 -18.98 24.57 1.39
C LEU A 196 -19.34 24.24 2.83
N THR A 197 -19.12 22.99 3.27
CA THR A 197 -19.57 22.52 4.59
C THR A 197 -18.43 22.39 5.60
N GLY A 198 -17.18 22.33 5.13
CA GLY A 198 -16.01 22.02 5.97
C GLY A 198 -15.90 20.56 6.41
N ALA A 199 -16.88 19.70 6.03
CA ALA A 199 -16.84 18.28 6.35
C ALA A 199 -15.62 17.60 5.70
N VAL A 200 -14.98 16.67 6.42
CA VAL A 200 -13.88 15.85 5.89
C VAL A 200 -14.40 14.90 4.81
N LEU A 201 -13.56 14.60 3.83
CA LEU A 201 -13.89 13.73 2.71
C LEU A 201 -13.00 12.48 2.77
N GLU A 202 -13.56 11.36 3.22
CA GLU A 202 -12.94 10.04 3.12
C GLU A 202 -12.96 9.51 1.69
N GLN A 203 -12.08 8.54 1.35
CA GLN A 203 -12.03 7.90 0.03
C GLN A 203 -11.88 8.89 -1.14
N ALA A 204 -11.30 10.07 -0.91
CA ALA A 204 -10.86 10.93 -1.98
C ALA A 204 -9.52 10.41 -2.52
N SER A 205 -9.43 10.27 -3.85
CA SER A 205 -8.18 9.85 -4.50
C SER A 205 -7.20 11.01 -4.53
N VAL A 206 -5.98 10.76 -4.09
CA VAL A 206 -4.87 11.70 -4.06
C VAL A 206 -3.72 11.14 -4.86
N SER A 207 -3.24 11.86 -5.85
CA SER A 207 -2.13 11.46 -6.70
C SER A 207 -1.08 12.56 -6.81
N ILE A 208 0.18 12.16 -6.83
CA ILE A 208 1.32 13.02 -7.19
C ILE A 208 1.91 12.47 -8.48
N THR A 209 2.15 13.34 -9.45
CA THR A 209 2.78 12.91 -10.71
C THR A 209 4.17 12.33 -10.44
N GLY A 210 4.34 11.05 -10.78
CA GLY A 210 5.59 10.30 -10.57
C GLY A 210 5.66 9.49 -9.27
N ALA A 211 4.66 9.55 -8.40
CA ALA A 211 4.57 8.65 -7.26
C ALA A 211 4.29 7.20 -7.69
N ALA A 212 4.72 6.25 -6.89
CA ALA A 212 4.53 4.82 -7.16
C ALA A 212 3.06 4.39 -7.07
N MET A 213 2.28 5.06 -6.22
CA MET A 213 0.87 4.76 -5.97
C MET A 213 0.02 6.02 -5.84
N ASN A 214 -1.26 5.86 -6.07
CA ASN A 214 -2.28 6.82 -5.66
C ASN A 214 -2.80 6.43 -4.29
N GLU A 215 -3.06 7.44 -3.46
CA GLU A 215 -3.56 7.26 -2.11
C GLU A 215 -5.07 7.56 -2.02
N LEU A 216 -5.69 7.07 -0.96
CA LEU A 216 -7.06 7.43 -0.60
C LEU A 216 -7.08 8.09 0.77
N THR A 217 -7.90 9.13 0.92
CA THR A 217 -8.11 9.71 2.25
C THR A 217 -8.84 8.72 3.16
N ASN A 218 -8.40 8.67 4.42
CA ASN A 218 -9.04 7.86 5.47
C ASN A 218 -10.35 8.50 5.99
N SER A 219 -10.97 7.91 7.01
CA SER A 219 -12.22 8.39 7.63
C SER A 219 -12.12 9.79 8.24
N ALA A 220 -10.92 10.26 8.59
CA ALA A 220 -10.66 11.63 9.04
C ALA A 220 -10.36 12.58 7.86
N GLY A 221 -10.46 12.13 6.62
CA GLY A 221 -10.12 12.87 5.41
C GLY A 221 -8.63 13.08 5.22
N ILE A 222 -7.77 12.40 5.98
CA ILE A 222 -6.32 12.53 5.93
C ILE A 222 -5.77 11.66 4.82
N TYR A 223 -4.80 12.20 4.07
CA TYR A 223 -3.95 11.46 3.15
C TYR A 223 -2.48 11.60 3.54
N LYS A 224 -1.69 10.58 3.23
CA LYS A 224 -0.24 10.55 3.35
C LYS A 224 0.33 10.01 2.05
N THR A 225 1.41 10.62 1.54
CA THR A 225 2.09 10.23 0.31
C THR A 225 3.48 10.89 0.29
N GLY A 226 4.21 10.79 -0.82
CA GLY A 226 5.50 11.49 -0.95
C GLY A 226 6.25 11.14 -2.22
N MET A 227 7.46 11.69 -2.31
CA MET A 227 8.37 11.49 -3.43
C MET A 227 9.77 11.18 -2.91
N SER A 228 10.56 10.43 -3.69
CA SER A 228 11.94 10.08 -3.33
C SER A 228 12.89 11.28 -3.26
N GLN A 229 12.54 12.39 -3.89
CA GLN A 229 13.42 13.57 -4.03
C GLN A 229 12.67 14.87 -3.78
N SER A 230 13.44 15.91 -3.42
CA SER A 230 12.93 17.29 -3.39
C SER A 230 12.54 17.75 -4.80
N GLY A 231 11.49 18.55 -4.89
CA GLY A 231 11.05 19.12 -6.17
C GLY A 231 9.68 19.76 -6.13
N ASN A 232 9.28 20.31 -7.27
CA ASN A 232 7.93 20.79 -7.50
C ASN A 232 7.13 19.70 -8.21
N TYR A 233 6.05 19.28 -7.61
CA TYR A 233 5.21 18.20 -8.11
C TYR A 233 3.77 18.65 -8.28
N THR A 234 3.06 17.98 -9.17
CA THR A 234 1.63 18.21 -9.35
C THR A 234 0.85 17.26 -8.45
N LEU A 235 0.12 17.84 -7.49
CA LEU A 235 -0.84 17.14 -6.63
C LEU A 235 -2.22 17.24 -7.26
N THR A 236 -2.89 16.11 -7.49
CA THR A 236 -4.28 16.05 -7.95
C THR A 236 -5.12 15.31 -6.93
N VAL A 237 -6.25 15.93 -6.55
CA VAL A 237 -7.22 15.33 -5.63
C VAL A 237 -8.56 15.23 -6.32
N ASN A 238 -9.16 14.04 -6.30
CA ASN A 238 -10.42 13.74 -6.95
C ASN A 238 -11.35 12.95 -6.02
N LYS A 239 -12.65 13.24 -6.09
CA LYS A 239 -13.71 12.46 -5.43
C LYS A 239 -14.98 12.53 -6.27
N PRO A 240 -15.69 11.41 -6.48
CA PRO A 240 -17.00 11.42 -7.13
C PRO A 240 -17.95 12.41 -6.49
N GLY A 241 -18.64 13.22 -7.30
CA GLY A 241 -19.53 14.29 -6.84
C GLY A 241 -18.85 15.62 -6.53
N TYR A 242 -17.55 15.75 -6.80
CA TYR A 242 -16.78 16.98 -6.60
C TYR A 242 -15.98 17.35 -7.86
N TYR A 243 -15.72 18.64 -8.04
CA TYR A 243 -14.76 19.10 -9.03
C TYR A 243 -13.35 18.75 -8.58
N PRO A 244 -12.52 18.11 -9.43
CA PRO A 244 -11.15 17.77 -9.07
C PRO A 244 -10.33 19.05 -8.84
N GLN A 245 -9.34 18.94 -7.95
CA GLN A 245 -8.37 20.00 -7.68
C GLN A 245 -6.97 19.55 -8.05
N THR A 246 -6.26 20.41 -8.78
CA THR A 246 -4.86 20.20 -9.14
C THR A 246 -4.05 21.41 -8.67
N GLN A 247 -2.93 21.16 -7.99
CA GLN A 247 -2.06 22.20 -7.41
C GLN A 247 -0.60 21.77 -7.52
N THR A 248 0.28 22.76 -7.57
CA THR A 248 1.73 22.50 -7.41
C THR A 248 2.08 22.49 -5.93
N VAL A 249 2.87 21.50 -5.52
CA VAL A 249 3.46 21.38 -4.19
C VAL A 249 4.98 21.32 -4.30
N ASN A 250 5.67 22.06 -3.45
CA ASN A 250 7.12 21.96 -3.31
C ASN A 250 7.43 21.01 -2.16
N LEU A 251 8.06 19.89 -2.46
CA LEU A 251 8.45 18.87 -1.49
C LEU A 251 9.95 18.96 -1.23
N ILE A 252 10.36 18.68 0.01
CA ILE A 252 11.74 18.75 0.48
C ILE A 252 12.09 17.42 1.14
N ALA A 253 13.11 16.75 0.65
CA ALA A 253 13.60 15.48 1.22
C ALA A 253 13.97 15.65 2.70
N GLY A 254 13.58 14.68 3.52
CA GLY A 254 13.74 14.73 4.96
C GLY A 254 12.71 15.60 5.70
N GLN A 255 11.69 16.12 5.00
CA GLN A 255 10.64 16.93 5.61
C GLN A 255 9.25 16.42 5.21
N THR A 256 8.28 16.67 6.09
CA THR A 256 6.85 16.46 5.79
C THR A 256 6.20 17.81 5.49
N VAL A 257 5.70 17.97 4.28
CA VAL A 257 4.92 19.14 3.85
C VAL A 257 3.45 18.88 4.15
N ILE A 258 2.75 19.84 4.72
CA ILE A 258 1.31 19.77 4.97
C ILE A 258 0.55 20.55 3.90
N LYS A 259 -0.36 19.93 3.18
CA LYS A 259 -1.18 20.54 2.15
C LYS A 259 -2.63 20.13 2.25
N ASN A 260 -3.48 20.96 2.84
CA ASN A 260 -4.91 20.73 2.87
C ASN A 260 -5.56 21.11 1.53
N VAL A 261 -6.58 20.32 1.12
CA VAL A 261 -7.30 20.53 -0.14
C VAL A 261 -8.79 20.62 0.13
N ASN A 262 -9.45 21.65 -0.44
CA ASN A 262 -10.89 21.78 -0.36
C ASN A 262 -11.51 21.52 -1.74
N LEU A 263 -12.41 20.52 -1.83
CA LEU A 263 -13.11 20.21 -3.05
C LEU A 263 -14.48 20.88 -3.09
N LEU A 264 -14.79 21.51 -4.22
CA LEU A 264 -16.12 22.10 -4.46
C LEU A 264 -17.09 20.99 -4.92
N PRO A 265 -18.23 20.77 -4.23
CA PRO A 265 -19.20 19.80 -4.68
C PRO A 265 -19.83 20.22 -6.02
N ILE A 266 -20.08 19.25 -6.88
CA ILE A 266 -20.84 19.46 -8.11
C ILE A 266 -22.31 19.65 -7.71
N PRO A 267 -22.96 20.74 -8.13
CA PRO A 267 -24.36 20.96 -7.78
C PRO A 267 -25.25 19.82 -8.32
N PRO A 268 -26.25 19.38 -7.57
CA PRO A 268 -27.21 18.41 -8.09
C PRO A 268 -28.03 19.08 -9.21
N TYR A 269 -28.19 18.38 -10.31
CA TYR A 269 -29.10 18.79 -11.38
C TYR A 269 -30.35 17.92 -11.32
N GLN A 270 -31.53 18.55 -11.48
CA GLN A 270 -32.75 17.80 -11.74
C GLN A 270 -32.81 17.45 -13.23
N LEU A 271 -32.97 16.17 -13.53
CA LEU A 271 -33.27 15.69 -14.88
C LEU A 271 -34.71 15.22 -14.90
N GLN A 272 -35.53 15.84 -15.74
CA GLN A 272 -36.88 15.39 -16.03
C GLN A 272 -36.89 14.68 -17.39
N ILE A 273 -37.31 13.44 -17.41
CA ILE A 273 -37.44 12.63 -18.63
C ILE A 273 -38.93 12.35 -18.84
N ASN A 274 -39.43 12.76 -19.99
CA ASN A 274 -40.80 12.46 -20.42
C ASN A 274 -40.70 11.46 -21.58
N VAL A 275 -41.46 10.39 -21.51
CA VAL A 275 -41.51 9.36 -22.57
C VAL A 275 -42.89 9.39 -23.19
N TYR A 276 -42.94 9.46 -24.53
CA TYR A 276 -44.18 9.53 -25.32
C TYR A 276 -44.19 8.39 -26.32
N GLU A 277 -45.40 7.99 -26.74
CA GLU A 277 -45.59 7.09 -27.87
C GLU A 277 -45.10 7.78 -29.16
N GLU A 278 -44.38 7.03 -29.98
CA GLU A 278 -43.80 7.55 -31.23
C GLU A 278 -44.88 8.10 -32.17
N GLY A 279 -44.64 9.33 -32.65
CA GLY A 279 -45.55 10.03 -33.55
C GLY A 279 -46.78 10.63 -32.87
N THR A 280 -46.88 10.56 -31.55
CA THR A 280 -47.95 11.12 -30.73
C THR A 280 -47.41 11.94 -29.59
N ASN A 281 -48.29 12.67 -28.86
CA ASN A 281 -47.96 13.35 -27.62
C ASN A 281 -48.59 12.59 -26.40
N ILE A 282 -48.87 11.28 -26.54
CA ILE A 282 -49.45 10.47 -25.48
C ILE A 282 -48.29 10.01 -24.54
N PRO A 283 -48.32 10.41 -23.26
CA PRO A 283 -47.28 9.99 -22.34
C PRO A 283 -47.40 8.50 -22.03
N LEU A 284 -46.26 7.82 -21.95
CA LEU A 284 -46.16 6.41 -21.60
C LEU A 284 -45.85 6.24 -20.13
N SER A 285 -46.67 5.49 -19.41
CA SER A 285 -46.42 5.07 -18.02
C SER A 285 -45.69 3.71 -17.93
N ASN A 286 -45.05 3.44 -16.81
CA ASN A 286 -44.34 2.18 -16.53
C ASN A 286 -43.22 1.83 -17.54
N VAL A 287 -42.66 2.82 -18.21
CA VAL A 287 -41.47 2.64 -19.06
C VAL A 287 -40.25 2.67 -18.14
N GLN A 288 -39.45 1.63 -18.18
CA GLN A 288 -38.20 1.58 -17.45
C GLN A 288 -37.17 2.50 -18.11
N ILE A 289 -36.64 3.43 -17.32
CA ILE A 289 -35.56 4.32 -17.71
C ILE A 289 -34.34 3.99 -16.89
N GLU A 290 -33.22 3.89 -17.53
CA GLU A 290 -31.93 3.68 -16.91
C GLU A 290 -30.94 4.77 -17.36
N LEU A 291 -30.40 5.52 -16.38
CA LEU A 291 -29.31 6.46 -16.57
C LEU A 291 -28.01 5.79 -16.15
N LYS A 292 -27.12 5.58 -17.11
CA LYS A 292 -25.80 4.98 -16.89
C LYS A 292 -24.72 6.05 -16.92
N HIS A 293 -23.95 6.10 -15.86
CA HIS A 293 -22.65 6.76 -15.82
C HIS A 293 -21.62 5.71 -15.35
N PRO A 294 -20.35 5.77 -15.72
CA PRO A 294 -19.36 4.75 -15.34
C PRO A 294 -19.32 4.38 -13.85
N GLN A 295 -19.79 5.26 -12.99
CA GLN A 295 -19.76 5.08 -11.53
C GLN A 295 -21.13 5.10 -10.84
N ILE A 296 -22.22 5.39 -11.53
CA ILE A 296 -23.57 5.55 -10.95
C ILE A 296 -24.61 5.04 -11.92
N ILE A 297 -25.50 4.15 -11.45
CA ILE A 297 -26.67 3.69 -12.19
C ILE A 297 -27.91 4.17 -11.43
N HIS A 298 -28.75 4.97 -12.07
CA HIS A 298 -30.07 5.33 -11.60
C HIS A 298 -31.13 4.71 -12.49
N SER A 299 -32.10 4.04 -11.89
CA SER A 299 -33.25 3.48 -12.62
C SER A 299 -34.56 4.00 -12.03
N GLY A 300 -35.54 4.17 -12.86
CA GLY A 300 -36.89 4.58 -12.49
C GLY A 300 -37.94 4.16 -13.50
N LEU A 301 -39.19 4.26 -13.12
CA LEU A 301 -40.32 4.06 -14.02
C LEU A 301 -40.99 5.41 -14.28
N THR A 302 -41.51 5.60 -15.50
CA THR A 302 -42.36 6.76 -15.82
C THR A 302 -43.69 6.66 -15.10
N ASN A 303 -44.15 7.78 -14.56
CA ASN A 303 -45.50 7.94 -14.04
C ASN A 303 -46.43 8.26 -15.23
N GLY A 304 -47.67 7.77 -15.15
CA GLY A 304 -48.70 8.11 -16.12
C GLY A 304 -49.23 9.51 -15.96
#